data_06c5e95bfa8ff86fb070bf03369ea5fa
#
_entry.id   06c5e95bfa8ff86fb070bf03369ea5fa
#
_cell.length_a   1.000
_cell.length_b   1.000
_cell.length_c   1.000
_cell.angle_alpha   90.00
_cell.angle_beta   90.00
_cell.angle_gamma   90.00
#
_symmetry.space_group_name_H-M   'P 1'
#
loop_
_entity.id
_entity.type
_entity.pdbx_description
1 polymer ?
#
loop_
_entity_poly.entity_id
_entity_poly.type
_entity_poly.pdbx_seq_one_letter_code
_entity_poly.pdbx_strand_id
1 'polypeptide(L)'
;MTRRDAIAAPFLQLGRKAKPPIEGGFVLDAFPLGHKLRDHGAFTESSNRQKLPLVIVGSGMAGLSAAWFLEKRGFQNYVLLEMEEQAGGNSRYGENAVSAYPWGAHYVPIPNRKSPLVRELFEEVGLIENGELNERHLCHSPQERLYIHGRWQFGLEPEVGATMQARQEFQRFEAIVQQLHSTGNWAIPHALGSVDQKLEAQSFPTWLKANGLSSPELLWYLDYSTRDDYGCSLSDTSAWAGLHYFAARDHDDKGPFTWPEGNGWLLKYLRSKAKLRAQEPVYGIRKQDRGWLVMTPKATYLAEAVIWAAPTFLASYIIEGAPKAEGFTYSPWITANLTLDRLPKGETAWDNVIYGSPSLGYVVATHQSVAMHRQQSVWTWYYAIAEKTPGEGRRLMLDKPWTHWRDMALADLARPHPDIADCVSRIDVCRNGHAMVRPTVGFLQSAGRAPYLKPRDGLYYAHSDLSGISIFEEAQYRGVEAAKNALQQLGGQRREG
;
A
#
# COMPACT_ATOMS: atom_id res chain seq x y z
N MET A 1 12.12 8.34 -81.79
CA MET A 1 11.15 7.38 -81.25
C MET A 1 11.88 6.56 -80.19
N THR A 2 11.71 6.86 -78.94
CA THR A 2 12.22 6.07 -77.84
C THR A 2 11.08 5.89 -76.82
N ARG A 3 10.58 4.68 -76.77
CA ARG A 3 9.59 4.27 -75.78
C ARG A 3 10.30 4.06 -74.43
N ARG A 4 9.86 4.75 -73.40
CA ARG A 4 10.11 4.40 -72.00
C ARG A 4 8.83 3.73 -71.46
N ASP A 5 8.89 2.42 -71.37
CA ASP A 5 7.86 1.66 -70.65
C ASP A 5 8.14 1.81 -69.16
N ALA A 6 7.23 2.50 -68.47
CA ALA A 6 7.21 2.57 -67.04
C ALA A 6 6.56 1.29 -66.45
N ILE A 7 7.33 0.43 -65.84
CA ILE A 7 6.84 -0.71 -65.05
C ILE A 7 6.35 -0.17 -63.71
N ALA A 8 5.02 -0.11 -63.59
CA ALA A 8 4.39 0.11 -62.29
C ALA A 8 4.45 -1.19 -61.48
N ALA A 9 5.33 -1.23 -60.51
CA ALA A 9 5.34 -2.31 -59.51
C ALA A 9 4.11 -2.16 -58.59
N PRO A 10 3.33 -3.23 -58.34
CA PRO A 10 2.27 -3.16 -57.37
C PRO A 10 2.85 -3.03 -55.96
N PHE A 11 2.56 -1.94 -55.28
CA PHE A 11 2.77 -1.83 -53.85
C PHE A 11 1.90 -2.89 -53.15
N LEU A 12 2.50 -4.00 -52.77
CA LEU A 12 1.90 -4.92 -51.82
C LEU A 12 1.69 -4.15 -50.49
N GLN A 13 0.49 -3.69 -50.24
CA GLN A 13 0.03 -3.36 -48.93
C GLN A 13 0.09 -4.66 -48.12
N LEU A 14 1.21 -4.87 -47.40
CA LEU A 14 1.28 -5.85 -46.33
C LEU A 14 0.18 -5.46 -45.32
N GLY A 15 -0.95 -6.16 -45.41
CA GLY A 15 -2.05 -6.01 -44.48
C GLY A 15 -1.48 -6.15 -43.05
N ARG A 16 -1.55 -5.10 -42.27
CA ARG A 16 -1.25 -5.20 -40.82
C ARG A 16 -2.16 -6.30 -40.28
N LYS A 17 -1.57 -7.43 -39.87
CA LYS A 17 -2.33 -8.44 -39.11
C LYS A 17 -3.03 -7.72 -37.97
N ALA A 18 -4.34 -7.93 -37.84
CA ALA A 18 -5.08 -7.37 -36.73
C ALA A 18 -4.39 -7.80 -35.42
N LYS A 19 -4.15 -6.84 -34.55
CA LYS A 19 -3.55 -7.11 -33.25
C LYS A 19 -4.47 -8.07 -32.48
N PRO A 20 -3.93 -9.11 -31.80
CA PRO A 20 -4.72 -9.94 -30.91
C PRO A 20 -5.42 -9.07 -29.84
N PRO A 21 -6.61 -9.45 -29.37
CA PRO A 21 -7.26 -8.74 -28.28
C PRO A 21 -6.38 -8.76 -27.04
N ILE A 22 -6.42 -7.68 -26.25
CA ILE A 22 -5.73 -7.59 -24.97
C ILE A 22 -6.33 -8.63 -24.02
N GLU A 23 -5.49 -9.55 -23.56
CA GLU A 23 -5.86 -10.57 -22.60
C GLU A 23 -5.90 -10.04 -21.16
N GLY A 24 -6.37 -10.86 -20.19
CA GLY A 24 -6.33 -10.55 -18.77
C GLY A 24 -7.61 -10.89 -18.03
N GLY A 25 -7.71 -10.39 -16.82
CA GLY A 25 -8.83 -10.69 -15.94
C GLY A 25 -8.68 -10.09 -14.55
N PHE A 26 -9.63 -10.43 -13.66
CA PHE A 26 -9.45 -10.18 -12.24
C PHE A 26 -8.53 -11.24 -11.62
N VAL A 27 -7.66 -10.78 -10.72
CA VAL A 27 -6.71 -11.63 -10.01
C VAL A 27 -6.75 -11.35 -8.50
N LEU A 28 -6.27 -12.28 -7.69
CA LEU A 28 -6.24 -12.19 -6.22
C LEU A 28 -7.63 -11.90 -5.63
N ASP A 29 -8.65 -12.49 -6.17
CA ASP A 29 -10.06 -12.17 -5.94
C ASP A 29 -10.62 -12.99 -4.76
N ALA A 30 -9.98 -12.85 -3.58
CA ALA A 30 -10.34 -13.60 -2.35
C ALA A 30 -11.52 -12.99 -1.57
N PHE A 31 -12.19 -11.95 -2.08
CA PHE A 31 -13.31 -11.30 -1.40
C PHE A 31 -14.49 -12.24 -1.07
N PRO A 32 -14.80 -13.30 -1.84
CA PRO A 32 -15.86 -14.23 -1.46
C PRO A 32 -15.59 -14.92 -0.12
N LEU A 33 -14.32 -15.27 0.17
CA LEU A 33 -13.93 -15.83 1.46
C LEU A 33 -14.01 -14.78 2.58
N GLY A 34 -13.58 -13.55 2.32
CA GLY A 34 -13.74 -12.43 3.26
C GLY A 34 -15.21 -12.14 3.58
N HIS A 35 -16.10 -12.16 2.58
CA HIS A 35 -17.53 -12.01 2.78
C HIS A 35 -18.11 -13.20 3.58
N LYS A 36 -17.68 -14.42 3.30
CA LYS A 36 -18.07 -15.60 4.07
C LYS A 36 -17.71 -15.47 5.55
N LEU A 37 -16.54 -14.92 5.87
CA LEU A 37 -16.12 -14.64 7.25
C LEU A 37 -17.00 -13.58 7.90
N ARG A 38 -17.22 -12.46 7.22
CA ARG A 38 -18.08 -11.36 7.69
C ARG A 38 -19.52 -11.80 7.95
N ASP A 39 -20.07 -12.60 7.07
CA ASP A 39 -21.47 -13.03 7.08
C ASP A 39 -21.69 -14.31 7.93
N HIS A 40 -20.69 -14.69 8.73
CA HIS A 40 -20.72 -15.89 9.58
C HIS A 40 -21.08 -17.16 8.79
N GLY A 41 -20.60 -17.29 7.56
CA GLY A 41 -20.83 -18.48 6.76
C GLY A 41 -20.28 -19.73 7.43
N ALA A 42 -20.91 -20.88 7.19
CA ALA A 42 -20.52 -22.15 7.81
C ALA A 42 -19.11 -22.57 7.44
N PHE A 43 -18.31 -22.88 8.44
CA PHE A 43 -17.01 -23.53 8.34
C PHE A 43 -17.05 -24.87 9.05
N THR A 44 -16.36 -25.87 8.50
CA THR A 44 -16.24 -27.18 9.16
C THR A 44 -15.28 -27.04 10.34
N GLU A 45 -15.76 -27.40 11.54
CA GLU A 45 -14.90 -27.43 12.71
C GLU A 45 -13.88 -28.58 12.60
N SER A 46 -12.61 -28.25 12.87
CA SER A 46 -11.56 -29.26 12.87
C SER A 46 -11.46 -29.97 14.21
N SER A 47 -11.31 -31.29 14.16
CA SER A 47 -10.99 -32.11 15.33
C SER A 47 -9.51 -32.00 15.76
N ASN A 48 -8.64 -31.45 14.91
CA ASN A 48 -7.23 -31.27 15.19
C ASN A 48 -7.05 -30.13 16.22
N ARG A 49 -6.75 -30.46 17.46
CA ARG A 49 -6.52 -29.50 18.54
C ARG A 49 -5.04 -29.33 18.85
N GLN A 50 -4.58 -28.11 18.88
CA GLN A 50 -3.18 -27.76 19.14
C GLN A 50 -3.09 -26.75 20.29
N LYS A 51 -2.09 -26.92 21.16
CA LYS A 51 -1.77 -25.90 22.19
C LYS A 51 -0.54 -25.14 21.77
N LEU A 52 -0.63 -23.82 21.76
CA LEU A 52 0.47 -22.92 21.42
C LEU A 52 0.47 -21.74 22.38
N PRO A 53 1.62 -21.23 22.83
CA PRO A 53 1.64 -20.01 23.63
C PRO A 53 1.17 -18.79 22.82
N LEU A 54 1.39 -18.76 21.49
CA LEU A 54 1.05 -17.58 20.68
C LEU A 54 0.53 -17.97 19.29
N VAL A 55 -0.57 -17.33 18.88
CA VAL A 55 -1.09 -17.37 17.52
C VAL A 55 -1.12 -15.94 16.96
N ILE A 56 -0.60 -15.76 15.75
CA ILE A 56 -0.68 -14.50 14.99
C ILE A 56 -1.69 -14.71 13.86
N VAL A 57 -2.61 -13.78 13.65
CA VAL A 57 -3.66 -13.86 12.62
C VAL A 57 -3.49 -12.72 11.63
N GLY A 58 -3.24 -13.06 10.36
CA GLY A 58 -2.97 -12.12 9.26
C GLY A 58 -1.48 -11.95 8.98
N SER A 59 -1.06 -12.25 7.76
CA SER A 59 0.32 -12.20 7.28
C SER A 59 0.62 -10.97 6.40
N GLY A 60 -0.04 -9.85 6.66
CA GLY A 60 0.39 -8.54 6.18
C GLY A 60 1.69 -8.11 6.85
N MET A 61 2.23 -6.93 6.50
CA MET A 61 3.50 -6.44 7.06
C MET A 61 3.51 -6.38 8.58
N ALA A 62 2.40 -6.11 9.23
CA ALA A 62 2.31 -6.10 10.69
C ALA A 62 2.52 -7.51 11.29
N GLY A 63 1.80 -8.52 10.78
CA GLY A 63 1.94 -9.90 11.29
C GLY A 63 3.31 -10.52 10.99
N LEU A 64 3.85 -10.24 9.81
CA LEU A 64 5.20 -10.69 9.45
C LEU A 64 6.28 -9.99 10.26
N SER A 65 6.12 -8.70 10.58
CA SER A 65 7.06 -7.97 11.46
C SER A 65 6.98 -8.45 12.91
N ALA A 66 5.77 -8.83 13.38
CA ALA A 66 5.64 -9.49 14.67
C ALA A 66 6.41 -10.83 14.69
N ALA A 67 6.25 -11.65 13.66
CA ALA A 67 6.95 -12.92 13.52
C ALA A 67 8.49 -12.72 13.46
N TRP A 68 8.96 -11.78 12.64
CA TRP A 68 10.38 -11.40 12.56
C TRP A 68 10.95 -11.03 13.92
N PHE A 69 10.25 -10.19 14.68
CA PHE A 69 10.70 -9.78 16.01
C PHE A 69 10.75 -10.95 16.99
N LEU A 70 9.77 -11.86 16.97
CA LEU A 70 9.75 -13.06 17.82
C LEU A 70 10.94 -13.97 17.52
N GLU A 71 11.19 -14.27 16.25
CA GLU A 71 12.35 -15.10 15.84
C GLU A 71 13.67 -14.46 16.27
N LYS A 72 13.82 -13.16 16.09
CA LYS A 72 15.01 -12.40 16.53
C LYS A 72 15.23 -12.46 18.05
N ARG A 73 14.17 -12.61 18.85
CA ARG A 73 14.20 -12.82 20.30
C ARG A 73 14.29 -14.29 20.72
N GLY A 74 14.44 -15.20 19.76
CA GLY A 74 14.55 -16.64 20.00
C GLY A 74 13.22 -17.31 20.40
N PHE A 75 12.09 -16.62 20.24
CA PHE A 75 10.78 -17.18 20.52
C PHE A 75 10.20 -17.87 19.30
N GLN A 76 10.22 -19.21 19.31
CA GLN A 76 9.84 -20.01 18.14
C GLN A 76 8.53 -20.77 18.30
N ASN A 77 7.89 -20.73 19.45
CA ASN A 77 6.67 -21.49 19.69
C ASN A 77 5.42 -20.67 19.38
N TYR A 78 5.19 -20.39 18.11
CA TYR A 78 4.03 -19.69 17.60
C TYR A 78 3.63 -20.21 16.21
N VAL A 79 2.47 -19.77 15.72
CA VAL A 79 2.04 -19.92 14.33
C VAL A 79 1.53 -18.59 13.81
N LEU A 80 1.80 -18.29 12.53
CA LEU A 80 1.23 -17.18 11.78
C LEU A 80 0.22 -17.74 10.77
N LEU A 81 -1.05 -17.35 10.87
CA LEU A 81 -2.15 -17.84 10.05
C LEU A 81 -2.52 -16.81 8.98
N GLU A 82 -2.70 -17.28 7.75
CA GLU A 82 -3.10 -16.46 6.61
C GLU A 82 -4.30 -17.10 5.89
N MET A 83 -5.28 -16.27 5.57
CA MET A 83 -6.49 -16.68 4.87
C MET A 83 -6.21 -17.05 3.41
N GLU A 84 -5.38 -16.28 2.76
CA GLU A 84 -5.07 -16.40 1.33
C GLU A 84 -3.89 -17.35 1.08
N GLU A 85 -3.69 -17.72 -0.17
CA GLU A 85 -2.56 -18.52 -0.61
C GLU A 85 -1.24 -17.73 -0.50
N GLN A 86 -1.27 -16.47 -0.89
CA GLN A 86 -0.12 -15.59 -0.88
C GLN A 86 -0.16 -14.66 0.34
N ALA A 87 0.85 -14.76 1.19
CA ALA A 87 1.08 -13.82 2.28
C ALA A 87 1.44 -12.41 1.76
N GLY A 88 1.27 -11.40 2.60
CA GLY A 88 1.81 -10.06 2.36
C GLY A 88 0.78 -8.93 2.38
N GLY A 89 -0.52 -9.23 2.35
CA GLY A 89 -1.55 -8.17 2.32
C GLY A 89 -1.34 -7.21 1.15
N ASN A 90 -1.23 -5.91 1.41
CA ASN A 90 -1.01 -4.89 0.37
C ASN A 90 0.40 -4.90 -0.24
N SER A 91 1.33 -5.67 0.32
CA SER A 91 2.69 -5.84 -0.21
C SER A 91 2.86 -7.08 -1.09
N ARG A 92 1.75 -7.73 -1.47
CA ARG A 92 1.77 -8.84 -2.43
C ARG A 92 2.31 -8.39 -3.78
N TYR A 93 2.88 -9.33 -4.49
CA TYR A 93 3.44 -9.12 -5.83
C TYR A 93 3.07 -10.26 -6.76
N GLY A 94 3.21 -10.04 -8.04
CA GLY A 94 3.14 -11.04 -9.09
C GLY A 94 4.40 -11.05 -9.91
N GLU A 95 4.51 -12.03 -10.78
CA GLU A 95 5.59 -12.12 -11.77
C GLU A 95 5.09 -12.81 -13.05
N ASN A 96 5.71 -12.46 -14.15
CA ASN A 96 5.51 -13.10 -15.43
C ASN A 96 6.85 -13.22 -16.18
N ALA A 97 6.84 -13.66 -17.43
CA ALA A 97 8.05 -13.82 -18.23
C ALA A 97 8.83 -12.50 -18.47
N VAL A 98 8.18 -11.34 -18.27
CA VAL A 98 8.78 -10.01 -18.51
C VAL A 98 9.44 -9.47 -17.24
N SER A 99 8.71 -9.48 -16.11
CA SER A 99 9.17 -8.92 -14.85
C SER A 99 8.31 -9.40 -13.68
N ALA A 100 8.84 -9.26 -12.46
CA ALA A 100 8.00 -9.13 -11.27
C ALA A 100 7.33 -7.75 -11.25
N TYR A 101 6.22 -7.59 -10.49
CA TYR A 101 5.45 -6.35 -10.37
C TYR A 101 4.62 -6.33 -9.09
N PRO A 102 4.33 -5.15 -8.50
CA PRO A 102 3.54 -5.05 -7.27
C PRO A 102 2.05 -5.20 -7.52
N TRP A 103 1.31 -5.64 -6.49
CA TRP A 103 -0.16 -5.57 -6.44
C TRP A 103 -0.71 -4.48 -5.51
N GLY A 104 0.17 -3.70 -4.90
CA GLY A 104 -0.16 -2.60 -4.01
C GLY A 104 1.08 -1.78 -3.69
N ALA A 105 1.59 -1.86 -2.47
CA ALA A 105 2.75 -1.09 -2.02
C ALA A 105 3.99 -1.38 -2.88
N HIS A 106 4.58 -0.33 -3.45
CA HIS A 106 5.59 -0.45 -4.50
C HIS A 106 6.94 0.23 -4.18
N TYR A 107 7.03 0.92 -3.05
CA TYR A 107 8.27 1.52 -2.55
C TYR A 107 8.29 1.58 -1.04
N VAL A 108 9.47 1.80 -0.47
CA VAL A 108 9.64 2.16 0.93
C VAL A 108 10.55 3.38 1.00
N PRO A 109 10.13 4.46 1.65
CA PRO A 109 10.98 5.63 1.82
C PRO A 109 12.23 5.31 2.62
N ILE A 110 13.24 6.16 2.53
CA ILE A 110 14.38 6.11 3.44
C ILE A 110 13.86 6.27 4.87
N PRO A 111 14.18 5.31 5.78
CA PRO A 111 13.62 5.36 7.12
C PRO A 111 14.19 6.52 7.93
N ASN A 112 13.31 7.24 8.61
CA ASN A 112 13.71 8.32 9.50
C ASN A 112 14.76 7.87 10.51
N ARG A 113 15.65 8.77 10.89
CA ARG A 113 16.69 8.49 11.90
C ARG A 113 16.08 8.06 13.24
N LYS A 114 14.86 8.53 13.54
CA LYS A 114 14.09 8.19 14.74
C LYS A 114 13.26 6.90 14.60
N SER A 115 13.40 6.14 13.51
CA SER A 115 12.67 4.88 13.27
C SER A 115 13.58 3.66 13.48
N PRO A 116 13.98 3.34 14.72
CA PRO A 116 15.05 2.36 14.98
C PRO A 116 14.67 0.95 14.50
N LEU A 117 13.42 0.55 14.60
CA LEU A 117 12.97 -0.80 14.19
C LEU A 117 13.02 -1.01 12.67
N VAL A 118 12.68 0.03 11.90
CA VAL A 118 12.77 -0.01 10.44
C VAL A 118 14.24 -0.05 10.02
N ARG A 119 15.06 0.80 10.63
CA ARG A 119 16.51 0.82 10.36
C ARG A 119 17.17 -0.51 10.70
N GLU A 120 16.84 -1.12 11.84
CA GLU A 120 17.32 -2.44 12.24
C GLU A 120 16.98 -3.53 11.20
N LEU A 121 15.74 -3.53 10.67
CA LEU A 121 15.38 -4.44 9.61
C LEU A 121 16.15 -4.14 8.31
N PHE A 122 16.33 -2.86 7.96
CA PHE A 122 17.03 -2.46 6.74
C PHE A 122 18.53 -2.77 6.80
N GLU A 123 19.14 -2.68 7.96
CA GLU A 123 20.52 -3.16 8.19
C GLU A 123 20.60 -4.68 8.01
N GLU A 124 19.63 -5.42 8.56
CA GLU A 124 19.59 -6.89 8.48
C GLU A 124 19.40 -7.41 7.05
N VAL A 125 18.69 -6.67 6.20
CA VAL A 125 18.46 -7.05 4.79
C VAL A 125 19.47 -6.39 3.82
N GLY A 126 20.44 -5.62 4.32
CA GLY A 126 21.49 -5.00 3.50
C GLY A 126 21.05 -3.76 2.71
N LEU A 127 19.98 -3.07 3.14
CA LEU A 127 19.57 -1.77 2.59
C LEU A 127 20.35 -0.62 3.24
N ILE A 128 20.84 -0.85 4.44
CA ILE A 128 21.76 0.04 5.15
C ILE A 128 22.98 -0.79 5.52
N GLU A 129 24.17 -0.36 5.12
CA GLU A 129 25.43 -1.03 5.39
C GLU A 129 26.40 -0.03 6.05
N ASN A 130 26.88 -0.32 7.26
CA ASN A 130 27.76 0.58 8.02
C ASN A 130 27.19 2.01 8.20
N GLY A 131 25.87 2.14 8.29
CA GLY A 131 25.18 3.42 8.43
C GLY A 131 24.88 4.15 7.12
N GLU A 132 25.41 3.67 5.99
CA GLU A 132 25.21 4.22 4.65
C GLU A 132 24.11 3.45 3.89
N LEU A 133 23.39 4.16 3.01
CA LEU A 133 22.36 3.56 2.17
C LEU A 133 22.99 2.75 1.05
N ASN A 134 22.48 1.55 0.79
CA ASN A 134 22.90 0.74 -0.34
C ASN A 134 22.22 1.27 -1.63
N GLU A 135 22.97 2.04 -2.41
CA GLU A 135 22.46 2.74 -3.61
C GLU A 135 21.92 1.81 -4.70
N ARG A 136 22.25 0.51 -4.67
CA ARG A 136 21.73 -0.47 -5.62
C ARG A 136 20.21 -0.67 -5.49
N HIS A 137 19.67 -0.35 -4.33
CA HIS A 137 18.24 -0.50 -4.03
C HIS A 137 17.48 0.82 -4.06
N LEU A 138 18.19 1.95 -4.20
CA LEU A 138 17.54 3.24 -4.36
C LEU A 138 16.95 3.40 -5.76
N CYS A 139 15.88 4.13 -5.87
CA CYS A 139 15.26 4.43 -7.14
C CYS A 139 16.22 5.20 -8.07
N HIS A 140 16.47 4.63 -9.25
CA HIS A 140 17.35 5.27 -10.23
C HIS A 140 16.64 6.49 -10.87
N SER A 141 17.43 7.49 -11.26
CA SER A 141 16.94 8.64 -12.04
C SER A 141 16.57 8.23 -13.49
N PRO A 142 15.51 8.79 -14.07
CA PRO A 142 14.55 9.73 -13.46
C PRO A 142 13.56 9.02 -12.54
N GLN A 143 13.38 9.55 -11.32
CA GLN A 143 12.55 8.92 -10.31
C GLN A 143 11.07 9.14 -10.60
N GLU A 144 10.65 10.39 -10.80
CA GLU A 144 9.27 10.77 -10.99
C GLU A 144 9.10 11.87 -12.02
N ARG A 145 7.94 11.91 -12.67
CA ARG A 145 7.59 12.96 -13.62
C ARG A 145 6.08 13.16 -13.71
N LEU A 146 5.70 14.36 -14.09
CA LEU A 146 4.31 14.79 -14.25
C LEU A 146 4.00 15.14 -15.71
N TYR A 147 2.95 14.52 -16.27
CA TYR A 147 2.39 14.93 -17.55
C TYR A 147 1.35 16.02 -17.34
N ILE A 148 1.67 17.23 -17.79
CA ILE A 148 0.85 18.42 -17.61
C ILE A 148 0.85 19.27 -18.89
N HIS A 149 -0.31 19.75 -19.31
CA HIS A 149 -0.46 20.63 -20.50
C HIS A 149 0.21 20.05 -21.77
N GLY A 150 0.06 18.72 -21.99
CA GLY A 150 0.55 18.06 -23.21
C GLY A 150 2.05 17.75 -23.22
N ARG A 151 2.77 17.91 -22.12
CA ARG A 151 4.21 17.62 -22.01
C ARG A 151 4.59 17.05 -20.64
N TRP A 152 5.71 16.38 -20.58
CA TRP A 152 6.33 15.91 -19.35
C TRP A 152 7.20 16.99 -18.69
N GLN A 153 7.21 17.02 -17.38
CA GLN A 153 8.18 17.69 -16.52
C GLN A 153 8.73 16.69 -15.48
N PHE A 154 9.92 16.93 -14.96
CA PHE A 154 10.45 16.19 -13.82
C PHE A 154 9.85 16.72 -12.52
N GLY A 155 9.72 15.83 -11.53
CA GLY A 155 9.03 16.12 -10.28
C GLY A 155 7.52 16.20 -10.42
N LEU A 156 6.82 16.18 -9.28
CA LEU A 156 5.34 16.13 -9.24
C LEU A 156 4.71 17.50 -8.94
N GLU A 157 5.46 18.47 -8.45
CA GLU A 157 4.95 19.81 -8.24
C GLU A 157 4.66 20.48 -9.60
N PRO A 158 3.42 20.94 -9.86
CA PRO A 158 3.09 21.55 -11.14
C PRO A 158 3.85 22.87 -11.37
N GLU A 159 4.88 22.82 -12.22
CA GLU A 159 5.67 23.99 -12.60
C GLU A 159 5.24 24.55 -13.95
N VAL A 160 4.89 23.65 -14.88
CA VAL A 160 4.49 24.01 -16.24
C VAL A 160 3.14 24.74 -16.21
N GLY A 161 3.13 26.00 -16.58
CA GLY A 161 1.95 26.85 -16.54
C GLY A 161 1.60 27.40 -15.18
N ALA A 162 2.40 27.13 -14.13
CA ALA A 162 2.16 27.63 -12.79
C ALA A 162 2.16 29.16 -12.73
N THR A 163 1.14 29.70 -12.07
CA THR A 163 1.02 31.15 -11.83
C THR A 163 2.06 31.64 -10.81
N MET A 164 2.32 32.93 -10.76
CA MET A 164 3.17 33.52 -9.73
C MET A 164 2.60 33.28 -8.32
N GLN A 165 1.27 33.33 -8.18
CA GLN A 165 0.59 33.02 -6.93
C GLN A 165 0.86 31.55 -6.51
N ALA A 166 0.71 30.60 -7.42
CA ALA A 166 0.96 29.21 -7.13
C ALA A 166 2.38 28.99 -6.61
N ARG A 167 3.39 29.54 -7.29
CA ARG A 167 4.80 29.45 -6.86
C ARG A 167 5.04 30.01 -5.45
N GLN A 168 4.44 31.15 -5.14
CA GLN A 168 4.51 31.74 -3.80
C GLN A 168 3.79 30.90 -2.74
N GLU A 169 2.69 30.26 -3.10
CA GLU A 169 1.96 29.39 -2.20
C GLU A 169 2.72 28.08 -1.92
N PHE A 170 3.39 27.49 -2.92
CA PHE A 170 4.29 26.36 -2.72
C PHE A 170 5.42 26.70 -1.76
N GLN A 171 6.12 27.81 -1.99
CA GLN A 171 7.20 28.28 -1.10
C GLN A 171 6.71 28.51 0.34
N ARG A 172 5.52 29.09 0.52
CA ARG A 172 4.94 29.26 1.86
C ARG A 172 4.56 27.93 2.51
N PHE A 173 3.98 27.04 1.75
CA PHE A 173 3.63 25.70 2.26
C PHE A 173 4.89 24.96 2.69
N GLU A 174 5.92 24.95 1.86
CA GLU A 174 7.20 24.34 2.18
C GLU A 174 7.84 24.92 3.46
N ALA A 175 7.83 26.26 3.59
CA ALA A 175 8.34 26.92 4.81
C ALA A 175 7.57 26.50 6.06
N ILE A 176 6.24 26.33 5.98
CA ILE A 176 5.43 25.82 7.08
C ILE A 176 5.81 24.37 7.41
N VAL A 177 5.95 23.52 6.40
CA VAL A 177 6.34 22.11 6.56
C VAL A 177 7.71 22.01 7.25
N GLN A 178 8.71 22.79 6.81
CA GLN A 178 10.04 22.81 7.44
C GLN A 178 9.97 23.27 8.89
N GLN A 179 9.17 24.29 9.19
CA GLN A 179 8.94 24.73 10.57
C GLN A 179 8.32 23.62 11.42
N LEU A 180 7.30 22.93 10.91
CA LEU A 180 6.68 21.81 11.63
C LEU A 180 7.67 20.66 11.86
N HIS A 181 8.42 20.27 10.83
CA HIS A 181 9.45 19.24 10.93
C HIS A 181 10.48 19.58 12.01
N SER A 182 10.95 20.84 12.06
CA SER A 182 11.96 21.29 13.01
C SER A 182 11.53 21.18 14.48
N THR A 183 10.22 21.13 14.76
CA THR A 183 9.73 20.91 16.15
C THR A 183 10.08 19.56 16.71
N GLY A 184 10.38 18.56 15.86
CA GLY A 184 10.64 17.19 16.25
C GLY A 184 9.42 16.41 16.74
N ASN A 185 8.22 16.99 16.68
CA ASN A 185 6.95 16.38 17.09
C ASN A 185 6.34 15.47 16.00
N TRP A 186 6.75 15.63 14.77
CA TRP A 186 6.30 14.86 13.62
C TRP A 186 7.22 13.67 13.44
N ALA A 187 6.66 12.48 13.41
CA ALA A 187 7.44 11.25 13.36
C ALA A 187 6.73 10.15 12.57
N ILE A 188 7.53 9.24 12.00
CA ILE A 188 7.09 7.96 11.47
C ILE A 188 7.93 6.88 12.18
N PRO A 189 7.31 5.95 12.89
CA PRO A 189 5.87 5.85 13.21
C PRO A 189 5.35 7.03 14.04
N HIS A 190 4.08 7.42 13.79
CA HIS A 190 3.50 8.60 14.43
C HIS A 190 3.43 8.50 15.97
N ALA A 191 3.39 7.29 16.50
CA ALA A 191 3.41 7.04 17.94
C ALA A 191 4.70 7.51 18.65
N LEU A 192 5.76 7.78 17.88
CA LEU A 192 7.02 8.35 18.39
C LEU A 192 7.01 9.88 18.43
N GLY A 193 5.97 10.50 17.89
CA GLY A 193 5.74 11.94 17.90
C GLY A 193 4.51 12.34 18.72
N SER A 194 3.89 13.43 18.35
CA SER A 194 2.65 13.91 18.97
C SER A 194 1.59 14.27 17.93
N VAL A 195 0.32 14.06 18.29
CA VAL A 195 -0.83 14.45 17.46
C VAL A 195 -1.36 15.78 17.98
N ASP A 196 -1.32 16.82 17.13
CA ASP A 196 -1.99 18.09 17.42
C ASP A 196 -3.51 17.92 17.28
N GLN A 197 -4.21 18.02 18.40
CA GLN A 197 -5.65 17.79 18.46
C GLN A 197 -6.46 18.82 17.67
N LYS A 198 -5.96 20.06 17.54
CA LYS A 198 -6.65 21.11 16.78
C LYS A 198 -6.55 20.85 15.27
N LEU A 199 -5.39 20.40 14.83
CA LEU A 199 -5.18 19.99 13.43
C LEU A 199 -5.98 18.72 13.09
N GLU A 200 -6.04 17.77 14.01
CA GLU A 200 -6.80 16.53 13.81
C GLU A 200 -8.32 16.79 13.76
N ALA A 201 -8.81 17.79 14.48
CA ALA A 201 -10.23 18.14 14.56
C ALA A 201 -10.75 18.98 13.37
N GLN A 202 -9.91 19.33 12.39
CA GLN A 202 -10.30 20.10 11.22
C GLN A 202 -9.86 19.44 9.92
N SER A 203 -10.56 19.71 8.80
CA SER A 203 -10.18 19.22 7.50
C SER A 203 -8.97 19.96 6.94
N PHE A 204 -8.20 19.28 6.09
CA PHE A 204 -7.03 19.90 5.46
C PHE A 204 -7.39 21.13 4.61
N PRO A 205 -8.46 21.12 3.78
CA PRO A 205 -8.89 22.33 3.07
C PRO A 205 -9.25 23.50 3.98
N THR A 206 -9.86 23.26 5.16
CA THR A 206 -10.16 24.31 6.13
C THR A 206 -8.88 24.97 6.64
N TRP A 207 -7.89 24.16 6.97
CA TRP A 207 -6.58 24.65 7.41
C TRP A 207 -5.85 25.41 6.29
N LEU A 208 -5.82 24.87 5.07
CA LEU A 208 -5.19 25.50 3.91
C LEU A 208 -5.79 26.89 3.65
N LYS A 209 -7.10 27.00 3.62
CA LYS A 209 -7.81 28.26 3.44
C LYS A 209 -7.47 29.28 4.54
N ALA A 210 -7.40 28.85 5.79
CA ALA A 210 -7.04 29.71 6.92
C ALA A 210 -5.59 30.23 6.83
N ASN A 211 -4.70 29.53 6.11
CA ASN A 211 -3.32 29.93 5.86
C ASN A 211 -3.13 30.63 4.50
N GLY A 212 -4.21 30.94 3.77
CA GLY A 212 -4.17 31.64 2.49
C GLY A 212 -3.56 30.81 1.36
N LEU A 213 -3.72 29.49 1.39
CA LEU A 213 -3.23 28.52 0.42
C LEU A 213 -4.43 28.01 -0.39
N SER A 214 -4.53 28.38 -1.67
CA SER A 214 -5.74 28.19 -2.48
C SER A 214 -5.51 28.01 -3.97
N SER A 215 -4.25 28.08 -4.45
CA SER A 215 -3.96 27.92 -5.87
C SER A 215 -4.32 26.51 -6.36
N PRO A 216 -4.94 26.38 -7.54
CA PRO A 216 -5.36 25.09 -8.07
C PRO A 216 -4.22 24.06 -8.17
N GLU A 217 -3.02 24.53 -8.51
CA GLU A 217 -1.83 23.70 -8.67
C GLU A 217 -1.39 23.10 -7.33
N LEU A 218 -1.34 23.91 -6.27
CA LEU A 218 -1.00 23.43 -4.92
C LEU A 218 -2.09 22.48 -4.40
N LEU A 219 -3.36 22.85 -4.52
CA LEU A 219 -4.46 21.98 -4.08
C LEU A 219 -4.47 20.64 -4.80
N TRP A 220 -4.16 20.63 -6.11
CA TRP A 220 -4.03 19.38 -6.87
C TRP A 220 -2.89 18.52 -6.33
N TYR A 221 -1.72 19.11 -6.09
CA TYR A 221 -0.55 18.39 -5.57
C TYR A 221 -0.82 17.77 -4.20
N LEU A 222 -1.46 18.52 -3.30
CA LEU A 222 -1.83 18.04 -1.98
C LEU A 222 -2.93 16.97 -2.02
N ASP A 223 -3.89 17.08 -2.95
CA ASP A 223 -4.90 16.03 -3.18
C ASP A 223 -4.27 14.76 -3.74
N TYR A 224 -3.35 14.90 -4.70
CA TYR A 224 -2.57 13.77 -5.21
C TYR A 224 -1.84 13.06 -4.06
N SER A 225 -1.10 13.78 -3.24
CA SER A 225 -0.32 13.23 -2.12
C SER A 225 -1.18 12.48 -1.09
N THR A 226 -2.34 13.03 -0.74
CA THR A 226 -3.26 12.35 0.21
C THR A 226 -3.97 11.15 -0.40
N ARG A 227 -4.23 11.14 -1.71
CA ARG A 227 -4.76 9.97 -2.41
C ARG A 227 -3.73 8.86 -2.54
N ASP A 228 -2.47 9.22 -2.78
CA ASP A 228 -1.37 8.27 -2.94
C ASP A 228 -1.07 7.55 -1.61
N ASP A 229 -0.72 8.26 -0.56
CA ASP A 229 -0.30 7.67 0.72
C ASP A 229 -1.46 7.16 1.58
N TYR A 230 -2.68 7.71 1.41
CA TYR A 230 -3.81 7.41 2.31
C TYR A 230 -5.05 6.87 1.60
N GLY A 231 -5.09 6.92 0.28
CA GLY A 231 -6.31 6.62 -0.48
C GLY A 231 -7.46 7.57 -0.11
N CYS A 232 -7.15 8.74 0.41
CA CYS A 232 -8.11 9.70 0.95
C CYS A 232 -8.04 11.00 0.15
N SER A 233 -9.20 11.54 -0.27
CA SER A 233 -9.22 12.85 -0.94
C SER A 233 -8.74 13.95 0.01
N LEU A 234 -8.23 15.03 -0.55
CA LEU A 234 -7.89 16.22 0.23
C LEU A 234 -9.04 16.67 1.13
N SER A 235 -10.28 16.64 0.60
CA SER A 235 -11.49 17.10 1.31
C SER A 235 -11.82 16.29 2.56
N ASP A 236 -11.48 15.01 2.59
CA ASP A 236 -11.81 14.09 3.67
C ASP A 236 -10.66 13.91 4.68
N THR A 237 -9.44 14.30 4.28
CA THR A 237 -8.23 14.16 5.10
C THR A 237 -8.21 15.19 6.23
N SER A 238 -7.83 14.78 7.45
CA SER A 238 -7.59 15.72 8.55
C SER A 238 -6.37 16.60 8.26
N ALA A 239 -6.37 17.84 8.77
CA ALA A 239 -5.23 18.72 8.59
C ALA A 239 -3.95 18.16 9.22
N TRP A 240 -4.08 17.42 10.34
CA TRP A 240 -2.94 16.75 10.93
C TRP A 240 -2.34 15.70 9.96
N ALA A 241 -3.15 14.84 9.38
CA ALA A 241 -2.67 13.81 8.47
C ALA A 241 -2.07 14.40 7.18
N GLY A 242 -2.72 15.41 6.60
CA GLY A 242 -2.21 16.09 5.41
C GLY A 242 -0.85 16.76 5.65
N LEU A 243 -0.65 17.39 6.81
CA LEU A 243 0.64 17.95 7.19
C LEU A 243 1.67 16.88 7.59
N HIS A 244 1.22 15.79 8.21
CA HIS A 244 2.08 14.67 8.59
C HIS A 244 2.77 14.04 7.38
N TYR A 245 2.09 13.91 6.26
CA TYR A 245 2.69 13.41 5.02
C TYR A 245 4.00 14.13 4.69
N PHE A 246 4.01 15.44 4.78
CA PHE A 246 5.17 16.28 4.43
C PHE A 246 6.16 16.49 5.59
N ALA A 247 5.65 16.69 6.81
CA ALA A 247 6.48 17.13 7.94
C ALA A 247 7.12 15.96 8.73
N ALA A 248 6.65 14.72 8.56
CA ALA A 248 7.10 13.62 9.38
C ALA A 248 8.31 12.84 8.80
N ARG A 249 8.71 13.12 7.56
CA ARG A 249 9.87 12.47 6.93
C ARG A 249 11.11 13.33 7.04
N ASP A 250 12.25 12.70 7.27
CA ASP A 250 13.54 13.35 7.06
C ASP A 250 13.70 13.63 5.56
N HIS A 251 14.08 14.86 5.23
CA HIS A 251 14.33 15.22 3.83
C HIS A 251 15.66 14.59 3.39
N ASP A 252 15.58 13.62 2.50
CA ASP A 252 16.73 12.98 1.86
C ASP A 252 16.47 12.94 0.34
N ASP A 253 17.32 13.61 -0.42
CA ASP A 253 17.17 13.76 -1.88
C ASP A 253 17.55 12.50 -2.66
N LYS A 254 17.94 11.41 -1.98
CA LYS A 254 18.37 10.18 -2.65
C LYS A 254 17.21 9.34 -3.21
N GLY A 255 15.97 9.65 -2.85
CA GLY A 255 14.76 8.94 -3.29
C GLY A 255 14.47 7.65 -2.51
N PRO A 256 13.34 6.97 -2.81
CA PRO A 256 12.92 5.78 -2.09
C PRO A 256 13.70 4.54 -2.51
N PHE A 257 13.62 3.49 -1.68
CA PHE A 257 13.96 2.13 -2.10
C PHE A 257 12.85 1.55 -2.96
N THR A 258 13.23 0.99 -4.12
CA THR A 258 12.29 0.39 -5.07
C THR A 258 12.82 -0.91 -5.66
N TRP A 259 11.89 -1.79 -6.05
CA TRP A 259 12.17 -3.07 -6.67
C TRP A 259 11.09 -3.39 -7.70
N PRO A 260 11.37 -4.26 -8.70
CA PRO A 260 10.34 -4.68 -9.64
C PRO A 260 9.05 -5.18 -8.97
N GLU A 261 9.17 -6.01 -7.93
CA GLU A 261 8.06 -6.53 -7.12
C GLU A 261 7.53 -5.56 -6.05
N GLY A 262 8.01 -4.33 -6.01
CA GLY A 262 7.67 -3.38 -4.96
C GLY A 262 8.04 -3.91 -3.57
N ASN A 263 7.22 -3.67 -2.56
CA ASN A 263 7.45 -4.15 -1.19
C ASN A 263 7.45 -5.70 -1.07
N GLY A 264 7.12 -6.39 -2.16
CA GLY A 264 7.31 -7.84 -2.29
C GLY A 264 8.76 -8.30 -2.03
N TRP A 265 9.74 -7.42 -2.27
CA TRP A 265 11.14 -7.68 -1.96
C TRP A 265 11.35 -7.89 -0.46
N LEU A 266 10.88 -6.97 0.38
CA LEU A 266 10.91 -7.11 1.84
C LEU A 266 10.05 -8.27 2.35
N LEU A 267 8.92 -8.49 1.69
CA LEU A 267 8.02 -9.59 1.99
C LEU A 267 8.71 -10.95 1.88
N LYS A 268 9.53 -11.17 0.85
CA LYS A 268 10.29 -12.42 0.66
C LYS A 268 11.15 -12.72 1.88
N TYR A 269 11.87 -11.72 2.39
CA TYR A 269 12.71 -11.87 3.57
C TYR A 269 11.87 -12.15 4.83
N LEU A 270 10.89 -11.32 5.15
CA LEU A 270 10.08 -11.47 6.35
C LEU A 270 9.32 -12.81 6.37
N ARG A 271 8.80 -13.25 5.21
CA ARG A 271 8.15 -14.55 5.06
C ARG A 271 9.11 -15.71 5.35
N SER A 272 10.37 -15.61 4.95
CA SER A 272 11.38 -16.66 5.20
C SER A 272 11.66 -16.88 6.68
N LYS A 273 11.37 -15.89 7.53
CA LYS A 273 11.54 -15.95 8.99
C LYS A 273 10.28 -16.43 9.72
N ALA A 274 9.11 -16.43 9.08
CA ALA A 274 7.84 -16.66 9.76
C ALA A 274 7.40 -18.13 9.70
N LYS A 275 6.80 -18.63 10.79
CA LYS A 275 6.12 -19.94 10.85
C LYS A 275 4.71 -19.81 10.27
N LEU A 276 4.65 -19.56 8.97
CA LEU A 276 3.44 -19.26 8.22
C LEU A 276 2.66 -20.53 7.85
N ARG A 277 1.33 -20.46 8.05
CA ARG A 277 0.35 -21.39 7.47
C ARG A 277 -0.62 -20.59 6.60
N ALA A 278 -0.45 -20.67 5.31
CA ALA A 278 -1.34 -20.07 4.31
C ALA A 278 -2.58 -20.95 4.04
N GLN A 279 -3.60 -20.36 3.42
CA GLN A 279 -4.89 -20.98 3.16
C GLN A 279 -5.54 -21.57 4.43
N GLU A 280 -5.39 -20.85 5.54
CA GLU A 280 -5.92 -21.21 6.84
C GLU A 280 -6.71 -20.05 7.46
N PRO A 281 -7.93 -19.77 6.97
CA PRO A 281 -8.76 -18.69 7.45
C PRO A 281 -9.19 -18.91 8.90
N VAL A 282 -8.96 -17.90 9.74
CA VAL A 282 -9.51 -17.88 11.10
C VAL A 282 -10.95 -17.39 11.02
N TYR A 283 -11.90 -18.23 11.38
CA TYR A 283 -13.31 -17.90 11.34
C TYR A 283 -13.94 -17.59 12.72
N GLY A 284 -13.17 -17.79 13.80
CA GLY A 284 -13.63 -17.47 15.15
C GLY A 284 -12.48 -17.46 16.15
N ILE A 285 -12.55 -16.50 17.08
CA ILE A 285 -11.66 -16.39 18.24
C ILE A 285 -12.52 -16.20 19.49
N ARG A 286 -12.46 -17.15 20.42
CA ARG A 286 -13.28 -17.14 21.65
C ARG A 286 -12.41 -17.13 22.88
N LYS A 287 -12.84 -16.36 23.89
CA LYS A 287 -12.19 -16.36 25.21
C LYS A 287 -12.45 -17.70 25.91
N GLN A 288 -11.40 -18.22 26.57
CA GLN A 288 -11.46 -19.38 27.47
C GLN A 288 -11.03 -18.94 28.88
N ASP A 289 -11.24 -19.80 29.87
CA ASP A 289 -10.79 -19.55 31.25
C ASP A 289 -9.30 -19.19 31.30
N ARG A 290 -8.51 -19.89 30.46
CA ARG A 290 -7.09 -19.57 30.25
C ARG A 290 -6.82 -19.42 28.74
N GLY A 291 -6.52 -18.19 28.31
CA GLY A 291 -6.16 -17.90 26.91
C GLY A 291 -7.37 -17.81 25.96
N TRP A 292 -7.15 -18.22 24.73
CA TRP A 292 -8.05 -18.01 23.60
C TRP A 292 -8.14 -19.24 22.72
N LEU A 293 -9.33 -19.54 22.25
CA LEU A 293 -9.58 -20.57 21.25
C LEU A 293 -9.61 -19.93 19.86
N VAL A 294 -8.64 -20.23 19.00
CA VAL A 294 -8.58 -19.75 17.62
C VAL A 294 -8.98 -20.88 16.69
N MET A 295 -10.05 -20.66 15.92
CA MET A 295 -10.70 -21.70 15.12
C MET A 295 -10.45 -21.48 13.63
N THR A 296 -9.95 -22.52 12.97
CA THR A 296 -9.77 -22.61 11.53
C THR A 296 -10.36 -23.91 10.99
N PRO A 297 -10.60 -24.06 9.68
CA PRO A 297 -11.04 -25.33 9.11
C PRO A 297 -9.99 -26.47 9.24
N LYS A 298 -8.71 -26.12 9.46
CA LYS A 298 -7.62 -27.11 9.53
C LYS A 298 -7.24 -27.50 10.95
N ALA A 299 -7.42 -26.59 11.91
CA ALA A 299 -7.09 -26.82 13.31
C ALA A 299 -7.85 -25.87 14.23
N THR A 300 -7.94 -26.25 15.50
CA THR A 300 -8.36 -25.41 16.60
C THR A 300 -7.19 -25.22 17.55
N TYR A 301 -6.75 -23.97 17.75
CA TYR A 301 -5.60 -23.63 18.59
C TYR A 301 -6.07 -23.13 19.94
N LEU A 302 -5.56 -23.73 21.01
CA LEU A 302 -5.64 -23.14 22.35
C LEU A 302 -4.37 -22.32 22.58
N ALA A 303 -4.50 -20.99 22.52
CA ALA A 303 -3.39 -20.03 22.61
C ALA A 303 -3.45 -19.27 23.95
N GLU A 304 -2.28 -19.06 24.59
CA GLU A 304 -2.19 -18.21 25.78
C GLU A 304 -2.30 -16.73 25.39
N ALA A 305 -1.79 -16.37 24.18
CA ALA A 305 -1.90 -15.05 23.61
C ALA A 305 -2.24 -15.11 22.10
N VAL A 306 -2.89 -14.05 21.62
CA VAL A 306 -3.25 -13.87 20.20
C VAL A 306 -2.84 -12.48 19.75
N ILE A 307 -2.16 -12.39 18.61
CA ILE A 307 -1.93 -11.14 17.90
C ILE A 307 -2.86 -11.08 16.68
N TRP A 308 -3.81 -10.15 16.69
CA TRP A 308 -4.67 -9.87 15.57
C TRP A 308 -4.00 -8.83 14.67
N ALA A 309 -3.41 -9.28 13.55
CA ALA A 309 -2.73 -8.47 12.55
C ALA A 309 -3.49 -8.38 11.22
N ALA A 310 -4.72 -8.87 11.18
CA ALA A 310 -5.65 -8.68 10.07
C ALA A 310 -6.36 -7.31 10.19
N PRO A 311 -7.04 -6.82 9.12
CA PRO A 311 -7.73 -5.53 9.16
C PRO A 311 -8.66 -5.38 10.36
N THR A 312 -8.65 -4.20 10.99
CA THR A 312 -9.34 -3.96 12.26
C THR A 312 -10.86 -4.13 12.14
N PHE A 313 -11.45 -3.77 10.99
CA PHE A 313 -12.89 -3.91 10.79
C PHE A 313 -13.40 -5.36 10.86
N LEU A 314 -12.53 -6.34 10.56
CA LEU A 314 -12.88 -7.76 10.64
C LEU A 314 -12.94 -8.29 12.08
N ALA A 315 -12.27 -7.62 13.01
CA ALA A 315 -12.16 -8.11 14.39
C ALA A 315 -13.53 -8.36 15.04
N SER A 316 -14.48 -7.46 14.87
CA SER A 316 -15.83 -7.58 15.46
C SER A 316 -16.67 -8.72 14.87
N TYR A 317 -16.30 -9.27 13.72
CA TYR A 317 -16.98 -10.43 13.13
C TYR A 317 -16.35 -11.76 13.54
N ILE A 318 -15.07 -11.75 13.93
CA ILE A 318 -14.28 -12.95 14.17
C ILE A 318 -13.99 -13.17 15.65
N ILE A 319 -13.79 -12.08 16.41
CA ILE A 319 -13.35 -12.13 17.80
C ILE A 319 -14.55 -11.88 18.73
N GLU A 320 -14.84 -12.85 19.57
CA GLU A 320 -15.92 -12.73 20.57
C GLU A 320 -15.71 -11.52 21.49
N GLY A 321 -16.75 -10.66 21.56
CA GLY A 321 -16.72 -9.44 22.37
C GLY A 321 -15.71 -8.38 21.90
N ALA A 322 -15.20 -8.45 20.67
CA ALA A 322 -14.46 -7.33 20.10
C ALA A 322 -15.40 -6.14 19.83
N PRO A 323 -14.95 -4.91 20.07
CA PRO A 323 -15.74 -3.72 19.77
C PRO A 323 -16.00 -3.60 18.28
N LYS A 324 -17.03 -2.86 17.88
CA LYS A 324 -17.20 -2.47 16.48
C LYS A 324 -16.15 -1.43 16.12
N ALA A 325 -15.59 -1.54 14.91
CA ALA A 325 -14.59 -0.60 14.39
C ALA A 325 -15.28 0.71 13.91
N GLU A 326 -15.97 1.38 14.79
CA GLU A 326 -16.67 2.65 14.50
C GLU A 326 -15.64 3.75 14.17
N GLY A 327 -15.93 4.54 13.12
CA GLY A 327 -15.02 5.57 12.63
C GLY A 327 -13.92 5.06 11.70
N PHE A 328 -13.67 3.76 11.62
CA PHE A 328 -12.76 3.22 10.61
C PHE A 328 -13.42 3.23 9.24
N THR A 329 -12.85 3.99 8.32
CA THR A 329 -13.24 4.00 6.91
C THR A 329 -12.07 3.61 6.04
N TYR A 330 -12.34 2.88 4.96
CA TYR A 330 -11.29 2.30 4.12
C TYR A 330 -11.50 2.68 2.67
N SER A 331 -10.43 3.08 2.01
CA SER A 331 -10.42 3.39 0.60
C SER A 331 -10.43 2.12 -0.24
N PRO A 332 -11.32 2.00 -1.24
CA PRO A 332 -11.24 0.96 -2.25
C PRO A 332 -10.22 1.35 -3.33
N TRP A 333 -9.42 0.37 -3.76
CA TRP A 333 -8.36 0.55 -4.75
C TRP A 333 -8.47 -0.45 -5.89
N ILE A 334 -8.13 0.03 -7.09
CA ILE A 334 -7.86 -0.78 -8.28
C ILE A 334 -6.38 -0.67 -8.59
N THR A 335 -5.73 -1.82 -8.77
CA THR A 335 -4.38 -1.91 -9.31
C THR A 335 -4.44 -2.71 -10.60
N ALA A 336 -3.94 -2.16 -11.71
CA ALA A 336 -3.87 -2.85 -12.98
C ALA A 336 -2.41 -3.02 -13.42
N ASN A 337 -1.98 -4.27 -13.64
CA ASN A 337 -0.67 -4.59 -14.20
C ASN A 337 -0.78 -4.82 -15.70
N LEU A 338 -0.15 -3.92 -16.47
CA LEU A 338 -0.13 -3.94 -17.93
C LEU A 338 1.17 -4.59 -18.40
N THR A 339 1.08 -5.72 -19.06
CA THR A 339 2.24 -6.35 -19.73
C THR A 339 2.35 -5.77 -21.12
N LEU A 340 3.51 -5.17 -21.41
CA LEU A 340 3.81 -4.52 -22.67
C LEU A 340 4.78 -5.37 -23.48
N ASP A 341 4.40 -5.74 -24.71
CA ASP A 341 5.26 -6.47 -25.65
C ASP A 341 6.27 -5.56 -26.34
N ARG A 342 5.98 -4.27 -26.40
CA ARG A 342 6.89 -3.21 -26.81
C ARG A 342 6.65 -1.95 -25.97
N LEU A 343 7.66 -1.13 -25.84
CA LEU A 343 7.52 0.14 -25.12
C LEU A 343 6.83 1.19 -26.00
N PRO A 344 5.96 2.02 -25.43
CA PRO A 344 5.47 3.23 -26.07
C PRO A 344 6.62 4.16 -26.43
N LYS A 345 6.35 5.11 -27.34
CA LYS A 345 7.36 6.12 -27.71
C LYS A 345 7.65 7.07 -26.54
N GLY A 346 8.91 7.45 -26.42
CA GLY A 346 9.40 8.36 -25.38
C GLY A 346 10.03 7.64 -24.18
N GLU A 347 10.64 8.43 -23.33
CA GLU A 347 11.26 7.93 -22.09
C GLU A 347 10.21 7.80 -20.99
N THR A 348 10.50 6.98 -19.99
CA THR A 348 9.70 6.84 -18.77
C THR A 348 10.57 7.10 -17.54
N ALA A 349 9.97 7.67 -16.48
CA ALA A 349 10.52 7.62 -15.14
C ALA A 349 10.08 6.33 -14.44
N TRP A 350 10.53 6.14 -13.21
CA TRP A 350 9.99 5.07 -12.38
C TRP A 350 8.51 5.35 -12.06
N ASP A 351 8.17 6.52 -11.57
CA ASP A 351 6.79 6.99 -11.35
C ASP A 351 6.37 8.04 -12.37
N ASN A 352 5.16 7.90 -12.90
CA ASN A 352 4.67 8.70 -14.01
C ASN A 352 3.22 9.13 -13.74
N VAL A 353 3.05 10.37 -13.33
CA VAL A 353 1.78 10.94 -12.91
C VAL A 353 1.14 11.77 -14.02
N ILE A 354 -0.18 11.79 -14.08
CA ILE A 354 -0.93 12.51 -15.12
C ILE A 354 -1.79 13.59 -14.44
N TYR A 355 -1.46 14.85 -14.68
CA TYR A 355 -2.19 15.98 -14.11
C TYR A 355 -3.68 15.95 -14.44
N GLY A 356 -4.51 16.13 -13.41
CA GLY A 356 -5.97 16.11 -13.55
C GLY A 356 -6.54 14.75 -13.90
N SER A 357 -5.78 13.65 -13.76
CA SER A 357 -6.32 12.30 -13.79
C SER A 357 -6.95 11.93 -12.44
N PRO A 358 -8.05 11.14 -12.42
CA PRO A 358 -8.53 10.53 -11.19
C PRO A 358 -7.60 9.41 -10.70
N SER A 359 -6.76 8.84 -11.57
CA SER A 359 -5.74 7.84 -11.20
C SER A 359 -4.55 8.49 -10.51
N LEU A 360 -3.67 7.65 -10.00
CA LEU A 360 -2.36 8.06 -9.47
C LEU A 360 -1.25 7.90 -10.51
N GLY A 361 -1.60 7.60 -11.77
CA GLY A 361 -0.63 7.32 -12.81
C GLY A 361 -0.15 5.87 -12.77
N TYR A 362 1.13 5.66 -13.11
CA TYR A 362 1.70 4.32 -13.20
C TYR A 362 3.17 4.28 -12.83
N VAL A 363 3.60 3.17 -12.24
CA VAL A 363 5.01 2.86 -12.01
C VAL A 363 5.52 1.83 -13.01
N VAL A 364 6.81 1.92 -13.34
CA VAL A 364 7.48 1.03 -14.29
C VAL A 364 8.27 -0.02 -13.53
N ALA A 365 7.75 -1.24 -13.43
CA ALA A 365 8.39 -2.32 -12.69
C ALA A 365 9.81 -2.66 -13.20
N THR A 366 10.07 -2.41 -14.47
CA THR A 366 11.38 -2.69 -15.07
C THR A 366 12.35 -1.51 -15.03
N HIS A 367 12.04 -0.41 -14.33
CA HIS A 367 12.84 0.82 -14.36
C HIS A 367 14.31 0.59 -13.95
N GLN A 368 14.54 -0.13 -12.86
CA GLN A 368 15.88 -0.38 -12.31
C GLN A 368 16.64 -1.54 -12.98
N SER A 369 16.12 -2.06 -14.08
CA SER A 369 16.82 -3.12 -14.76
C SER A 369 18.00 -2.63 -15.58
N VAL A 370 19.13 -3.29 -15.41
CA VAL A 370 20.37 -3.04 -16.15
C VAL A 370 20.40 -3.56 -17.58
N ALA A 371 19.32 -4.13 -18.11
CA ALA A 371 19.29 -4.62 -19.50
C ALA A 371 19.31 -3.45 -20.49
N MET A 372 20.34 -3.39 -21.34
CA MET A 372 20.62 -2.27 -22.24
C MET A 372 19.57 -2.04 -23.36
N HIS A 373 18.80 -3.07 -23.74
CA HIS A 373 17.79 -2.99 -24.80
C HIS A 373 16.51 -3.72 -24.38
N ARG A 374 15.73 -3.12 -23.47
CA ARG A 374 14.42 -3.66 -23.16
C ARG A 374 13.40 -3.25 -24.21
N GLN A 375 12.73 -4.24 -24.75
CA GLN A 375 11.58 -4.03 -25.64
C GLN A 375 10.25 -4.24 -24.90
N GLN A 376 10.28 -4.92 -23.75
CA GLN A 376 9.11 -5.29 -22.95
C GLN A 376 9.17 -4.69 -21.55
N SER A 377 8.01 -4.48 -20.94
CA SER A 377 7.89 -3.97 -19.57
C SER A 377 6.60 -4.43 -18.92
N VAL A 378 6.50 -4.26 -17.60
CA VAL A 378 5.24 -4.27 -16.88
C VAL A 378 5.06 -2.90 -16.23
N TRP A 379 3.89 -2.28 -16.49
CA TRP A 379 3.50 -1.03 -15.88
C TRP A 379 2.36 -1.29 -14.91
N THR A 380 2.46 -0.74 -13.72
CA THR A 380 1.42 -0.87 -12.69
C THR A 380 0.67 0.45 -12.56
N TRP A 381 -0.57 0.48 -13.02
CA TRP A 381 -1.47 1.62 -12.93
C TRP A 381 -2.27 1.54 -11.63
N TYR A 382 -2.41 2.68 -10.93
CA TYR A 382 -3.07 2.77 -9.64
C TYR A 382 -4.26 3.72 -9.67
N TYR A 383 -5.35 3.30 -9.05
CA TYR A 383 -6.53 4.13 -8.89
C TYR A 383 -7.14 3.94 -7.50
N ALA A 384 -6.93 4.94 -6.63
CA ALA A 384 -7.67 5.08 -5.40
C ALA A 384 -9.04 5.68 -5.71
N ILE A 385 -10.14 4.99 -5.38
CA ILE A 385 -11.50 5.51 -5.62
C ILE A 385 -11.86 6.50 -4.49
N ALA A 386 -11.11 7.59 -4.41
CA ALA A 386 -11.18 8.57 -3.31
C ALA A 386 -12.31 9.60 -3.50
N GLU A 387 -12.76 9.80 -4.74
CA GLU A 387 -13.84 10.75 -5.09
C GLU A 387 -15.24 10.23 -4.76
N LYS A 388 -15.35 8.98 -4.29
CA LYS A 388 -16.60 8.34 -3.86
C LYS A 388 -16.57 8.00 -2.38
N THR A 389 -17.74 7.88 -1.79
CA THR A 389 -17.80 7.26 -0.48
C THR A 389 -17.26 5.82 -0.54
N PRO A 390 -16.62 5.30 0.51
CA PRO A 390 -16.08 3.94 0.50
C PRO A 390 -17.09 2.87 0.11
N GLY A 391 -18.37 3.03 0.51
CA GLY A 391 -19.44 2.10 0.15
C GLY A 391 -19.78 2.12 -1.33
N GLU A 392 -19.85 3.31 -1.96
CA GLU A 392 -20.09 3.47 -3.39
C GLU A 392 -18.92 2.93 -4.22
N GLY A 393 -17.68 3.25 -3.80
CA GLY A 393 -16.49 2.72 -4.46
C GLY A 393 -16.43 1.20 -4.46
N ARG A 394 -16.75 0.54 -3.33
CA ARG A 394 -16.82 -0.93 -3.25
C ARG A 394 -17.94 -1.50 -4.14
N ARG A 395 -19.12 -0.90 -4.18
CA ARG A 395 -20.19 -1.32 -5.12
C ARG A 395 -19.72 -1.21 -6.56
N LEU A 396 -19.12 -0.07 -6.93
CA LEU A 396 -18.57 0.13 -8.28
C LEU A 396 -17.57 -0.97 -8.65
N MET A 397 -16.67 -1.35 -7.73
CA MET A 397 -15.68 -2.41 -7.96
C MET A 397 -16.32 -3.79 -8.17
N LEU A 398 -17.43 -4.09 -7.50
CA LEU A 398 -18.15 -5.36 -7.62
C LEU A 398 -19.01 -5.40 -8.89
N ASP A 399 -19.64 -4.29 -9.24
CA ASP A 399 -20.61 -4.21 -10.34
C ASP A 399 -19.95 -4.12 -11.72
N LYS A 400 -18.73 -3.58 -11.79
CA LYS A 400 -18.06 -3.37 -13.07
C LYS A 400 -17.27 -4.58 -13.52
N PRO A 401 -17.37 -4.98 -14.82
CA PRO A 401 -16.55 -6.06 -15.36
C PRO A 401 -15.07 -5.65 -15.46
N TRP A 402 -14.20 -6.63 -15.60
CA TRP A 402 -12.76 -6.41 -15.81
C TRP A 402 -12.47 -5.47 -16.99
N THR A 403 -13.21 -5.58 -18.07
CA THR A 403 -13.05 -4.74 -19.27
C THR A 403 -13.24 -3.25 -18.99
N HIS A 404 -14.12 -2.89 -18.05
CA HIS A 404 -14.28 -1.50 -17.64
C HIS A 404 -12.97 -0.89 -17.08
N TRP A 405 -12.26 -1.64 -16.23
CA TRP A 405 -11.02 -1.19 -15.63
C TRP A 405 -9.86 -1.19 -16.61
N ARG A 406 -9.82 -2.18 -17.51
CA ARG A 406 -8.91 -2.21 -18.65
C ARG A 406 -9.05 -0.95 -19.51
N ASP A 407 -10.27 -0.64 -19.92
CA ASP A 407 -10.54 0.48 -20.81
C ASP A 407 -10.27 1.83 -20.12
N MET A 408 -10.54 1.93 -18.82
CA MET A 408 -10.21 3.10 -18.01
C MET A 408 -8.70 3.33 -17.94
N ALA A 409 -7.92 2.30 -17.64
CA ALA A 409 -6.46 2.40 -17.59
C ALA A 409 -5.87 2.78 -18.97
N LEU A 410 -6.34 2.15 -20.03
CA LEU A 410 -5.88 2.47 -21.39
C LEU A 410 -6.22 3.89 -21.81
N ALA A 411 -7.43 4.37 -21.51
CA ALA A 411 -7.86 5.73 -21.84
C ALA A 411 -7.04 6.78 -21.09
N ASP A 412 -6.71 6.52 -19.83
CA ASP A 412 -5.88 7.40 -19.01
C ASP A 412 -4.44 7.46 -19.56
N LEU A 413 -3.83 6.30 -19.77
CA LEU A 413 -2.47 6.19 -20.30
C LEU A 413 -2.33 6.66 -21.75
N ALA A 414 -3.39 6.66 -22.55
CA ALA A 414 -3.38 7.18 -23.93
C ALA A 414 -3.15 8.70 -23.96
N ARG A 415 -3.38 9.43 -22.89
CA ARG A 415 -3.11 10.87 -22.80
C ARG A 415 -1.62 11.19 -23.05
N PRO A 416 -0.67 10.61 -22.28
CA PRO A 416 0.76 10.77 -22.53
C PRO A 416 1.32 9.78 -23.55
N HIS A 417 0.67 8.64 -23.82
CA HIS A 417 1.15 7.56 -24.68
C HIS A 417 0.06 7.15 -25.69
N PRO A 418 -0.14 7.91 -26.79
CA PRO A 418 -1.22 7.63 -27.75
C PRO A 418 -1.15 6.23 -28.39
N ASP A 419 0.01 5.59 -28.38
CA ASP A 419 0.23 4.24 -28.89
C ASP A 419 0.18 3.12 -27.85
N ILE A 420 -0.23 3.42 -26.60
CA ILE A 420 -0.24 2.44 -25.49
C ILE A 420 -1.06 1.19 -25.81
N ALA A 421 -2.25 1.37 -26.41
CA ALA A 421 -3.13 0.26 -26.76
C ALA A 421 -2.47 -0.73 -27.73
N ASP A 422 -1.56 -0.27 -28.58
CA ASP A 422 -0.77 -1.12 -29.47
C ASP A 422 0.40 -1.82 -28.80
N CYS A 423 0.79 -1.36 -27.60
CA CYS A 423 1.95 -1.89 -26.87
C CYS A 423 1.56 -2.99 -25.89
N VAL A 424 0.35 -2.92 -25.31
CA VAL A 424 -0.13 -3.80 -24.25
C VAL A 424 -0.68 -5.09 -24.82
N SER A 425 -0.24 -6.24 -24.32
CA SER A 425 -0.79 -7.57 -24.65
C SER A 425 -1.71 -8.13 -23.57
N ARG A 426 -1.50 -7.75 -22.30
CA ARG A 426 -2.26 -8.28 -21.17
C ARG A 426 -2.46 -7.22 -20.10
N ILE A 427 -3.65 -7.23 -19.48
CA ILE A 427 -3.95 -6.40 -18.30
C ILE A 427 -4.61 -7.28 -17.23
N ASP A 428 -3.93 -7.45 -16.10
CA ASP A 428 -4.46 -8.12 -14.92
C ASP A 428 -4.87 -7.08 -13.89
N VAL A 429 -6.05 -7.23 -13.28
CA VAL A 429 -6.64 -6.24 -12.38
C VAL A 429 -6.88 -6.85 -11.01
N CYS A 430 -6.32 -6.24 -9.98
CA CYS A 430 -6.59 -6.54 -8.58
C CYS A 430 -7.56 -5.51 -7.99
N ARG A 431 -8.56 -6.00 -7.24
CA ARG A 431 -9.56 -5.20 -6.54
C ARG A 431 -9.36 -5.32 -5.04
N ASN A 432 -9.10 -4.20 -4.36
CA ASN A 432 -9.01 -4.21 -2.90
C ASN A 432 -10.05 -3.25 -2.31
N GLY A 433 -11.14 -3.77 -1.77
CA GLY A 433 -12.25 -2.99 -1.24
C GLY A 433 -11.95 -2.25 0.07
N HIS A 434 -10.90 -2.64 0.77
CA HIS A 434 -10.49 -2.09 2.07
C HIS A 434 -8.97 -1.94 2.12
N ALA A 435 -8.38 -1.32 1.10
CA ALA A 435 -6.94 -1.27 0.90
C ALA A 435 -6.23 -0.45 1.98
N MET A 436 -6.74 0.73 2.29
CA MET A 436 -6.08 1.66 3.21
C MET A 436 -7.11 2.33 4.12
N VAL A 437 -6.79 2.43 5.41
CA VAL A 437 -7.58 3.24 6.34
C VAL A 437 -7.44 4.72 5.97
N ARG A 438 -8.55 5.46 6.02
CA ARG A 438 -8.60 6.88 5.69
C ARG A 438 -8.39 7.73 6.95
N PRO A 439 -7.39 8.63 7.02
CA PRO A 439 -7.16 9.53 8.14
C PRO A 439 -8.14 10.72 8.12
N THR A 440 -9.42 10.42 8.29
CA THR A 440 -10.48 11.43 8.28
C THR A 440 -10.46 12.28 9.56
N VAL A 441 -11.11 13.45 9.50
CA VAL A 441 -11.21 14.38 10.63
C VAL A 441 -11.66 13.66 11.92
N GLY A 442 -10.89 13.79 12.98
CA GLY A 442 -11.18 13.22 14.29
C GLY A 442 -10.91 11.71 14.43
N PHE A 443 -10.42 11.03 13.40
CA PHE A 443 -10.19 9.58 13.43
C PHE A 443 -9.24 9.16 14.55
N LEU A 444 -8.10 9.84 14.72
CA LEU A 444 -7.10 9.46 15.73
C LEU A 444 -7.59 9.63 17.16
N GLN A 445 -8.62 10.44 17.37
CA GLN A 445 -9.27 10.66 18.68
C GLN A 445 -10.58 9.90 18.84
N SER A 446 -10.97 9.10 17.84
CA SER A 446 -12.28 8.43 17.83
C SER A 446 -12.43 7.41 18.97
N ALA A 447 -13.61 7.38 19.57
CA ALA A 447 -13.96 6.41 20.60
C ALA A 447 -13.91 4.96 20.09
N GLY A 448 -14.16 4.75 18.80
CA GLY A 448 -14.11 3.43 18.17
C GLY A 448 -12.69 2.88 18.00
N ARG A 449 -11.68 3.77 17.91
CA ARG A 449 -10.26 3.36 17.80
C ARG A 449 -9.65 3.01 19.17
N ALA A 450 -10.00 3.74 20.21
CA ALA A 450 -9.36 3.65 21.53
C ALA A 450 -9.30 2.24 22.13
N PRO A 451 -10.34 1.39 22.04
CA PRO A 451 -10.30 0.02 22.58
C PRO A 451 -9.25 -0.87 21.90
N TYR A 452 -8.95 -0.65 20.63
CA TYR A 452 -8.00 -1.44 19.86
C TYR A 452 -6.53 -1.10 20.17
N LEU A 453 -6.28 0.02 20.84
CA LEU A 453 -4.93 0.42 21.26
C LEU A 453 -4.48 -0.25 22.56
N LYS A 454 -5.38 -0.93 23.25
CA LYS A 454 -5.10 -1.56 24.55
C LYS A 454 -5.17 -3.08 24.43
N PRO A 455 -4.21 -3.81 25.00
CA PRO A 455 -4.31 -5.27 25.13
C PRO A 455 -5.55 -5.67 25.95
N ARG A 456 -6.15 -6.80 25.58
CA ARG A 456 -7.27 -7.39 26.31
C ARG A 456 -6.99 -8.85 26.65
N ASP A 457 -6.58 -9.16 27.86
CA ASP A 457 -6.39 -10.54 28.36
C ASP A 457 -5.52 -11.44 27.45
N GLY A 458 -4.41 -10.91 26.92
CA GLY A 458 -3.56 -11.65 26.01
C GLY A 458 -3.99 -11.56 24.53
N LEU A 459 -4.97 -10.74 24.21
CA LEU A 459 -5.29 -10.35 22.84
C LEU A 459 -4.68 -9.00 22.52
N TYR A 460 -3.89 -8.94 21.44
CA TYR A 460 -3.19 -7.75 20.96
C TYR A 460 -3.61 -7.42 19.55
N TYR A 461 -3.83 -6.15 19.22
CA TYR A 461 -4.13 -5.69 17.88
C TYR A 461 -2.88 -5.07 17.24
N ALA A 462 -2.60 -5.42 16.00
CA ALA A 462 -1.31 -5.14 15.35
C ALA A 462 -1.46 -4.76 13.87
N HIS A 463 -2.33 -3.81 13.54
CA HIS A 463 -2.53 -3.37 12.16
C HIS A 463 -2.22 -1.88 12.00
N SER A 464 -1.73 -1.46 10.82
CA SER A 464 -1.51 -0.03 10.50
C SER A 464 -2.77 0.82 10.59
N ASP A 465 -3.96 0.22 10.49
CA ASP A 465 -5.25 0.89 10.74
C ASP A 465 -5.27 1.65 12.05
N LEU A 466 -4.62 1.08 13.09
CA LEU A 466 -4.54 1.70 14.42
C LEU A 466 -3.74 2.99 14.42
N SER A 467 -2.91 3.19 13.44
CA SER A 467 -2.14 4.41 13.23
C SER A 467 -2.91 5.45 12.39
N GLY A 468 -3.97 5.03 11.67
CA GLY A 468 -4.67 5.88 10.71
C GLY A 468 -3.87 6.13 9.42
N ILE A 469 -2.71 5.52 9.29
CA ILE A 469 -1.76 5.69 8.19
C ILE A 469 -1.30 4.31 7.73
N SER A 470 -1.62 3.94 6.48
CA SER A 470 -1.40 2.60 5.94
C SER A 470 -0.05 2.47 5.24
N ILE A 471 1.04 2.84 5.89
CA ILE A 471 2.41 2.71 5.39
C ILE A 471 3.17 1.56 6.07
N PHE A 472 4.30 1.17 5.47
CA PHE A 472 5.11 0.05 5.94
C PHE A 472 5.60 0.23 7.38
N GLU A 473 6.12 1.41 7.72
CA GLU A 473 6.71 1.71 9.02
C GLU A 473 5.69 1.62 10.16
N GLU A 474 4.47 2.07 9.91
CA GLU A 474 3.37 1.96 10.88
C GLU A 474 2.94 0.50 11.07
N ALA A 475 2.86 -0.27 9.99
CA ALA A 475 2.56 -1.70 10.08
C ALA A 475 3.63 -2.47 10.87
N GLN A 476 4.90 -2.22 10.58
CA GLN A 476 6.02 -2.82 11.29
C GLN A 476 6.00 -2.48 12.77
N TYR A 477 5.85 -1.20 13.10
CA TYR A 477 5.78 -0.72 14.47
C TYR A 477 4.67 -1.42 15.27
N ARG A 478 3.45 -1.45 14.73
CA ARG A 478 2.30 -2.10 15.39
C ARG A 478 2.53 -3.60 15.59
N GLY A 479 3.09 -4.27 14.59
CA GLY A 479 3.44 -5.69 14.68
C GLY A 479 4.46 -5.97 15.79
N VAL A 480 5.54 -5.21 15.81
CA VAL A 480 6.62 -5.37 16.80
C VAL A 480 6.14 -5.03 18.21
N GLU A 481 5.36 -3.94 18.40
CA GLU A 481 4.84 -3.59 19.72
C GLU A 481 3.88 -4.66 20.26
N ALA A 482 3.01 -5.23 19.41
CA ALA A 482 2.17 -6.34 19.83
C ALA A 482 2.98 -7.58 20.23
N ALA A 483 4.04 -7.91 19.49
CA ALA A 483 4.94 -9.03 19.81
C ALA A 483 5.71 -8.79 21.10
N LYS A 484 6.22 -7.58 21.36
CA LYS A 484 6.87 -7.23 22.64
C LYS A 484 5.94 -7.43 23.84
N ASN A 485 4.71 -6.91 23.72
CA ASN A 485 3.71 -7.03 24.78
C ASN A 485 3.31 -8.50 25.04
N ALA A 486 3.15 -9.29 23.98
CA ALA A 486 2.87 -10.72 24.10
C ALA A 486 4.01 -11.48 24.78
N LEU A 487 5.27 -11.21 24.43
CA LEU A 487 6.46 -11.82 25.09
C LEU A 487 6.55 -11.46 26.56
N GLN A 488 6.28 -10.21 26.96
CA GLN A 488 6.27 -9.77 28.34
C GLN A 488 5.26 -10.55 29.16
N GLN A 489 4.03 -10.72 28.67
CA GLN A 489 2.99 -11.48 29.33
C GLN A 489 3.39 -12.96 29.48
N LEU A 490 3.84 -13.61 28.39
CA LEU A 490 4.22 -15.02 28.36
C LEU A 490 5.46 -15.31 29.25
N GLY A 491 6.38 -14.35 29.35
CA GLY A 491 7.57 -14.43 30.21
C GLY A 491 7.26 -14.24 31.69
N GLY A 492 6.29 -13.38 32.03
CA GLY A 492 5.79 -13.19 33.40
C GLY A 492 5.08 -14.42 33.96
N GLN A 493 4.22 -15.06 33.18
CA GLN A 493 3.51 -16.28 33.56
C GLN A 493 4.43 -17.48 33.84
N ARG A 494 5.59 -17.57 33.20
CA ARG A 494 6.58 -18.64 33.44
C ARG A 494 7.43 -18.47 34.73
N ARG A 495 7.42 -17.26 35.33
CA ARG A 495 8.10 -16.99 36.60
C ARG A 495 7.21 -17.22 37.82
N GLU A 496 5.91 -17.31 37.65
CA GLU A 496 4.92 -17.50 38.70
C GLU A 496 4.36 -18.94 38.78
N GLY A 497 4.75 -19.84 37.93
CA GLY A 497 4.41 -21.26 37.89
C GLY A 497 5.64 -22.16 38.06
#